data_ed4d548d34b5f5a5884708a939e993e3
#
_entry.id   ed4d548d34b5f5a5884708a939e993e3
#
_cell.length_a   1.000
_cell.length_b   1.000
_cell.length_c   1.000
_cell.angle_alpha   90.00
_cell.angle_beta   90.00
_cell.angle_gamma   90.00
#
_symmetry.space_group_name_H-M   'P 1'
#
loop_
_entity.id
_entity.type
_entity.pdbx_description
1 polymer ?
#
loop_
_entity_poly.entity_id
_entity_poly.type
_entity_poly.pdbx_seq_one_letter_code
_entity_poly.pdbx_strand_id
1 'polypeptide(L)'
;QAASVRDYLGITLDEQTRWKDDEHALKKWRKAIEDKGVFIFKESFEQKDISGFCLVDSQFPVVYLNNSTTKTRQTFSLLHELAHLLLSVNGLSNFDQRYVERLPDQEKQTEQFCNAIAAEILIPSPDFQIQAKQFPADIERASEQQLSDLAARYGVSREAVLRRFLD
;
A
#
# COMPACT_ATOMS: atom_id res chain seq x y z
N GLN A 1 4.36 -0.26 -14.51
CA GLN A 1 3.09 0.34 -14.00
C GLN A 1 3.32 1.07 -12.66
N ALA A 2 3.81 0.42 -11.60
CA ALA A 2 4.04 1.08 -10.31
C ALA A 2 5.03 2.26 -10.39
N ALA A 3 6.11 2.13 -11.15
CA ALA A 3 7.05 3.23 -11.39
C ALA A 3 6.34 4.43 -12.04
N SER A 4 5.51 4.21 -13.05
CA SER A 4 4.73 5.28 -13.69
C SER A 4 3.74 5.95 -12.73
N VAL A 5 3.18 5.21 -11.76
CA VAL A 5 2.33 5.78 -10.71
C VAL A 5 3.15 6.68 -9.78
N ARG A 6 4.35 6.24 -9.38
CA ARG A 6 5.25 7.06 -8.56
C ARG A 6 5.65 8.35 -9.28
N ASP A 7 6.01 8.24 -10.56
CA ASP A 7 6.36 9.40 -11.41
C ASP A 7 5.17 10.36 -11.52
N TYR A 8 3.96 9.83 -11.73
CA TYR A 8 2.73 10.63 -11.78
C TYR A 8 2.45 11.35 -10.46
N LEU A 9 2.68 10.70 -9.32
CA LEU A 9 2.53 11.27 -7.99
C LEU A 9 3.69 12.21 -7.60
N GLY A 10 4.80 12.16 -8.32
CA GLY A 10 5.99 12.97 -8.05
C GLY A 10 6.75 12.53 -6.78
N ILE A 11 6.63 11.26 -6.38
CA ILE A 11 7.31 10.71 -5.19
C ILE A 11 8.46 9.82 -5.60
N THR A 12 9.68 10.26 -5.32
CA THR A 12 10.89 9.47 -5.52
C THR A 12 11.13 8.50 -4.36
N LEU A 13 11.88 7.42 -4.61
CA LEU A 13 12.27 6.51 -3.54
C LEU A 13 13.21 7.18 -2.53
N ASP A 14 14.13 8.02 -3.01
CA ASP A 14 15.05 8.78 -2.17
C ASP A 14 14.31 9.72 -1.19
N GLU A 15 13.23 10.36 -1.64
CA GLU A 15 12.36 11.14 -0.76
C GLU A 15 11.66 10.25 0.26
N GLN A 16 11.05 9.15 -0.18
CA GLN A 16 10.30 8.22 0.67
C GLN A 16 11.16 7.68 1.82
N THR A 17 12.38 7.26 1.53
CA THR A 17 13.29 6.65 2.52
C THR A 17 13.81 7.63 3.57
N ARG A 18 13.58 8.94 3.40
CA ARG A 18 13.95 10.00 4.34
C ARG A 18 12.78 10.51 5.18
N TRP A 19 11.59 9.97 4.99
CA TRP A 19 10.46 10.40 5.79
C TRP A 19 10.64 10.00 7.26
N LYS A 20 10.27 10.91 8.14
CA LYS A 20 10.57 10.84 9.56
C LYS A 20 9.92 9.65 10.26
N ASP A 21 8.66 9.37 9.92
CA ASP A 21 7.83 8.35 10.55
C ASP A 21 6.64 7.97 9.65
N ASP A 22 5.89 6.95 10.08
CA ASP A 22 4.74 6.42 9.34
C ASP A 22 3.61 7.43 9.16
N GLU A 23 3.43 8.36 10.11
CA GLU A 23 2.43 9.41 9.99
C GLU A 23 2.83 10.44 8.93
N HIS A 24 4.09 10.78 8.88
CA HIS A 24 4.64 11.66 7.85
C HIS A 24 4.52 11.00 6.46
N ALA A 25 4.85 9.70 6.37
CA ALA A 25 4.69 8.92 5.14
C ALA A 25 3.24 8.94 4.64
N LEU A 26 2.28 8.63 5.51
CA LEU A 26 0.85 8.67 5.17
C LEU A 26 0.42 10.08 4.70
N LYS A 27 0.88 11.12 5.37
CA LYS A 27 0.60 12.51 4.97
C LYS A 27 1.13 12.84 3.58
N LYS A 28 2.36 12.40 3.27
CA LYS A 28 3.01 12.64 1.97
C LYS A 28 2.29 11.92 0.84
N TRP A 29 2.00 10.63 1.00
CA TRP A 29 1.24 9.86 0.02
C TRP A 29 -0.16 10.44 -0.19
N ARG A 30 -0.87 10.75 0.91
CA ARG A 30 -2.19 11.36 0.84
C ARG A 30 -2.14 12.67 0.05
N LYS A 31 -1.24 13.58 0.41
CA LYS A 31 -1.10 14.88 -0.27
C LYS A 31 -0.83 14.71 -1.77
N ALA A 32 0.08 13.82 -2.15
CA ALA A 32 0.40 13.58 -3.56
C ALA A 32 -0.81 13.09 -4.36
N ILE A 33 -1.66 12.27 -3.76
CA ILE A 33 -2.89 11.76 -4.39
C ILE A 33 -3.98 12.83 -4.42
N GLU A 34 -4.16 13.60 -3.34
CA GLU A 34 -5.09 14.73 -3.29
C GLU A 34 -4.74 15.80 -4.34
N ASP A 35 -3.45 16.06 -4.58
CA ASP A 35 -2.96 16.99 -5.61
C ASP A 35 -3.29 16.52 -7.05
N LYS A 36 -3.70 15.27 -7.22
CA LYS A 36 -4.20 14.72 -8.49
C LYS A 36 -5.73 14.72 -8.60
N GLY A 37 -6.42 15.35 -7.65
CA GLY A 37 -7.87 15.55 -7.68
C GLY A 37 -8.67 14.42 -7.03
N VAL A 38 -8.03 13.52 -6.27
CA VAL A 38 -8.74 12.49 -5.51
C VAL A 38 -9.12 13.03 -4.13
N PHE A 39 -10.37 12.87 -3.73
CA PHE A 39 -10.85 13.27 -2.41
C PHE A 39 -10.62 12.12 -1.42
N ILE A 40 -9.88 12.40 -0.33
CA ILE A 40 -9.53 11.38 0.65
C ILE A 40 -10.13 11.73 2.01
N PHE A 41 -11.01 10.85 2.48
CA PHE A 41 -11.63 10.95 3.80
C PHE A 41 -11.09 9.86 4.73
N LYS A 42 -11.08 10.14 6.02
CA LYS A 42 -10.62 9.22 7.07
C LYS A 42 -11.65 9.18 8.18
N GLU A 43 -12.21 7.99 8.40
CA GLU A 43 -13.20 7.74 9.44
C GLU A 43 -12.94 6.40 10.14
N SER A 44 -13.37 6.26 11.38
CA SER A 44 -13.33 4.97 12.07
C SER A 44 -14.54 4.16 11.66
N PHE A 45 -14.33 3.03 11.01
CA PHE A 45 -15.42 2.14 10.65
C PHE A 45 -15.75 1.20 11.83
N GLU A 46 -17.02 0.94 12.06
CA GLU A 46 -17.46 -0.06 13.04
C GLU A 46 -17.02 -1.47 12.64
N GLN A 47 -17.00 -1.74 11.33
CA GLN A 47 -16.53 -3.00 10.76
C GLN A 47 -15.01 -2.98 10.66
N LYS A 48 -14.36 -3.68 11.61
CA LYS A 48 -12.90 -3.71 11.75
C LYS A 48 -12.18 -4.38 10.56
N ASP A 49 -12.89 -5.21 9.82
CA ASP A 49 -12.33 -5.95 8.67
C ASP A 49 -12.22 -5.08 7.40
N ILE A 50 -12.96 -3.98 7.33
CA ILE A 50 -12.88 -3.04 6.22
C ILE A 50 -11.76 -2.04 6.48
N SER A 51 -10.82 -1.97 5.54
CA SER A 51 -9.69 -1.05 5.63
C SER A 51 -9.90 0.27 4.90
N GLY A 52 -10.74 0.24 3.89
CA GLY A 52 -11.08 1.37 3.06
C GLY A 52 -12.01 0.96 1.91
N PHE A 53 -12.42 1.94 1.15
CA PHE A 53 -13.11 1.74 -0.11
C PHE A 53 -12.89 2.95 -1.01
N CYS A 54 -13.08 2.77 -2.31
CA CYS A 54 -13.11 3.88 -3.25
C CYS A 54 -14.38 3.89 -4.09
N LEU A 55 -14.73 5.08 -4.54
CA LEU A 55 -15.81 5.32 -5.48
C LEU A 55 -15.23 6.02 -6.71
N VAL A 56 -15.41 5.39 -7.85
CA VAL A 56 -14.98 5.93 -9.14
C VAL A 56 -16.00 6.97 -9.61
N ASP A 57 -15.50 8.17 -9.83
CA ASP A 57 -16.25 9.24 -10.47
C ASP A 57 -15.31 10.05 -11.36
N SER A 58 -15.81 10.55 -12.48
CA SER A 58 -15.00 11.26 -13.49
C SER A 58 -14.56 12.66 -13.02
N GLN A 59 -15.26 13.26 -12.07
CA GLN A 59 -14.99 14.60 -11.54
C GLN A 59 -14.56 14.58 -10.07
N PHE A 60 -15.11 13.64 -9.28
CA PHE A 60 -14.95 13.58 -7.83
C PHE A 60 -14.61 12.16 -7.35
N PRO A 61 -13.50 11.57 -7.80
CA PRO A 61 -13.09 10.27 -7.30
C PRO A 61 -12.78 10.36 -5.80
N VAL A 62 -13.28 9.38 -5.04
CA VAL A 62 -13.23 9.40 -3.58
C VAL A 62 -12.56 8.15 -3.06
N VAL A 63 -11.74 8.33 -2.02
CA VAL A 63 -11.20 7.25 -1.19
C VAL A 63 -11.60 7.49 0.26
N TYR A 64 -12.14 6.46 0.91
CA TYR A 64 -12.37 6.43 2.35
C TYR A 64 -11.42 5.45 3.01
N LEU A 65 -10.72 5.88 4.07
CA LEU A 65 -9.78 5.07 4.83
C LEU A 65 -10.27 4.84 6.26
N ASN A 66 -10.16 3.61 6.72
CA ASN A 66 -10.41 3.29 8.12
C ASN A 66 -9.29 3.84 9.01
N ASN A 67 -9.63 4.87 9.80
CA ASN A 67 -8.69 5.57 10.67
C ASN A 67 -8.34 4.78 11.95
N SER A 68 -9.02 3.69 12.25
CA SER A 68 -8.76 2.85 13.44
C SER A 68 -7.54 1.93 13.29
N THR A 69 -6.94 1.86 12.10
CA THR A 69 -5.78 0.99 11.80
C THR A 69 -4.44 1.72 11.94
N THR A 70 -3.33 0.98 11.90
CA THR A 70 -1.98 1.56 11.93
C THR A 70 -1.72 2.46 10.72
N LYS A 71 -0.79 3.41 10.84
CA LYS A 71 -0.46 4.34 9.74
C LYS A 71 0.10 3.63 8.51
N THR A 72 0.95 2.61 8.71
CA THR A 72 1.46 1.76 7.63
C THR A 72 0.33 1.04 6.89
N ARG A 73 -0.67 0.56 7.62
CA ARG A 73 -1.85 -0.08 7.05
C ARG A 73 -2.71 0.90 6.26
N GLN A 74 -2.95 2.10 6.81
CA GLN A 74 -3.66 3.18 6.11
C GLN A 74 -2.93 3.58 4.82
N THR A 75 -1.61 3.64 4.83
CA THR A 75 -0.80 3.94 3.64
C THR A 75 -0.96 2.87 2.57
N PHE A 76 -0.89 1.59 2.96
CA PHE A 76 -1.12 0.48 2.03
C PHE A 76 -2.52 0.54 1.44
N SER A 77 -3.56 0.69 2.28
CA SER A 77 -4.94 0.81 1.84
C SER A 77 -5.15 1.96 0.87
N LEU A 78 -4.55 3.12 1.16
CA LEU A 78 -4.64 4.29 0.29
C LEU A 78 -4.14 4.00 -1.13
N LEU A 79 -2.98 3.33 -1.25
CA LEU A 79 -2.40 2.97 -2.54
C LEU A 79 -3.15 1.84 -3.23
N HIS A 80 -3.74 0.92 -2.46
CA HIS A 80 -4.62 -0.12 -2.97
C HIS A 80 -5.90 0.47 -3.57
N GLU A 81 -6.57 1.39 -2.85
CA GLU A 81 -7.75 2.10 -3.39
C GLU A 81 -7.39 2.98 -4.60
N LEU A 82 -6.20 3.59 -4.59
CA LEU A 82 -5.71 4.30 -5.78
C LEU A 82 -5.59 3.36 -6.99
N ALA A 83 -5.12 2.13 -6.79
CA ALA A 83 -5.04 1.15 -7.88
C ALA A 83 -6.42 0.81 -8.43
N HIS A 84 -7.45 0.66 -7.59
CA HIS A 84 -8.84 0.51 -8.03
C HIS A 84 -9.32 1.70 -8.86
N LEU A 85 -9.07 2.93 -8.40
CA LEU A 85 -9.42 4.14 -9.15
C LEU A 85 -8.74 4.18 -10.53
N LEU A 86 -7.46 3.82 -10.60
CA LEU A 86 -6.70 3.77 -11.86
C LEU A 86 -7.24 2.69 -12.83
N LEU A 87 -7.82 1.62 -12.32
CA LEU A 87 -8.53 0.61 -13.10
C LEU A 87 -9.97 1.01 -13.45
N SER A 88 -10.44 2.15 -12.94
CA SER A 88 -11.85 2.59 -13.07
C SER A 88 -12.84 1.57 -12.50
N VAL A 89 -12.50 0.91 -11.39
CA VAL A 89 -13.33 -0.09 -10.71
C VAL A 89 -13.55 0.34 -9.27
N ASN A 90 -14.80 0.38 -8.82
CA ASN A 90 -15.11 0.63 -7.41
C ASN A 90 -14.52 -0.51 -6.57
N GLY A 91 -13.89 -0.15 -5.46
CA GLY A 91 -13.24 -1.09 -4.54
C GLY A 91 -13.87 -1.05 -3.15
N LEU A 92 -13.92 -2.21 -2.52
CA LEU A 92 -14.17 -2.37 -1.08
C LEU A 92 -13.07 -3.28 -0.55
N SER A 93 -12.09 -2.70 0.12
CA SER A 93 -10.94 -3.46 0.62
C SER A 93 -11.24 -4.14 1.95
N ASN A 94 -11.16 -5.45 1.94
CA ASN A 94 -11.15 -6.25 3.15
C ASN A 94 -9.77 -6.91 3.30
N PHE A 95 -9.19 -6.85 4.50
CA PHE A 95 -7.87 -7.44 4.77
C PHE A 95 -7.90 -8.94 5.04
N ASP A 96 -9.07 -9.56 5.18
CA ASP A 96 -9.13 -10.99 5.35
C ASP A 96 -8.78 -11.68 4.02
N GLN A 97 -7.61 -12.31 3.97
CA GLN A 97 -7.18 -13.09 2.81
C GLN A 97 -8.22 -14.14 2.41
N ARG A 98 -8.96 -14.70 3.39
CA ARG A 98 -10.06 -15.63 3.13
C ARG A 98 -11.25 -14.98 2.42
N TYR A 99 -11.41 -13.65 2.60
CA TYR A 99 -12.41 -12.88 1.85
C TYR A 99 -12.02 -12.86 0.36
N VAL A 100 -10.79 -12.48 0.06
CA VAL A 100 -10.27 -12.44 -1.32
C VAL A 100 -10.34 -13.81 -1.99
N GLU A 101 -10.05 -14.89 -1.26
CA GLU A 101 -10.12 -16.26 -1.79
C GLU A 101 -11.55 -16.70 -2.17
N ARG A 102 -12.57 -16.09 -1.58
CA ARG A 102 -14.00 -16.39 -1.84
C ARG A 102 -14.63 -15.53 -2.93
N LEU A 103 -13.91 -14.52 -3.42
CA LEU A 103 -14.40 -13.66 -4.49
C LEU A 103 -14.49 -14.43 -5.81
N PRO A 104 -15.41 -14.04 -6.71
CA PRO A 104 -15.39 -14.48 -8.10
C PRO A 104 -14.04 -14.23 -8.76
N ASP A 105 -13.65 -15.07 -9.70
CA ASP A 105 -12.31 -15.06 -10.29
C ASP A 105 -11.87 -13.68 -10.82
N GLN A 106 -12.77 -12.93 -11.46
CA GLN A 106 -12.46 -11.61 -11.99
C GLN A 106 -12.20 -10.59 -10.85
N GLU A 107 -13.02 -10.59 -9.83
CA GLU A 107 -12.85 -9.71 -8.66
C GLU A 107 -11.59 -10.07 -7.89
N LYS A 108 -11.33 -11.36 -7.71
CA LYS A 108 -10.12 -11.88 -7.08
C LYS A 108 -8.85 -11.43 -7.81
N GLN A 109 -8.85 -11.52 -9.14
CA GLN A 109 -7.72 -11.05 -9.96
C GLN A 109 -7.51 -9.54 -9.80
N THR A 110 -8.58 -8.75 -9.77
CA THR A 110 -8.52 -7.30 -9.54
C THR A 110 -7.92 -7.00 -8.17
N GLU A 111 -8.38 -7.66 -7.11
CA GLU A 111 -7.84 -7.47 -5.75
C GLU A 111 -6.36 -7.86 -5.66
N GLN A 112 -5.98 -8.99 -6.24
CA GLN A 112 -4.58 -9.42 -6.29
C GLN A 112 -3.70 -8.41 -7.05
N PHE A 113 -4.19 -7.90 -8.16
CA PHE A 113 -3.49 -6.87 -8.93
C PHE A 113 -3.33 -5.58 -8.13
N CYS A 114 -4.39 -5.07 -7.49
CA CYS A 114 -4.34 -3.86 -6.67
C CYS A 114 -3.38 -4.02 -5.48
N ASN A 115 -3.38 -5.20 -4.83
CA ASN A 115 -2.41 -5.53 -3.78
C ASN A 115 -0.97 -5.52 -4.30
N ALA A 116 -0.71 -6.15 -5.45
CA ALA A 116 0.62 -6.20 -6.05
C ALA A 116 1.13 -4.80 -6.46
N ILE A 117 0.26 -3.98 -7.05
CA ILE A 117 0.60 -2.58 -7.43
C ILE A 117 0.89 -1.74 -6.18
N ALA A 118 0.07 -1.80 -5.15
CA ALA A 118 0.29 -1.08 -3.90
C ALA A 118 1.63 -1.49 -3.23
N ALA A 119 1.90 -2.80 -3.19
CA ALA A 119 3.17 -3.33 -2.68
C ALA A 119 4.38 -2.83 -3.50
N GLU A 120 4.29 -2.87 -4.83
CA GLU A 120 5.36 -2.42 -5.72
C GLU A 120 5.59 -0.90 -5.69
N ILE A 121 4.52 -0.10 -5.47
CA ILE A 121 4.65 1.34 -5.25
C ILE A 121 5.43 1.61 -3.95
N LEU A 122 5.09 0.90 -2.87
CA LEU A 122 5.71 1.10 -1.56
C LEU A 122 7.12 0.52 -1.47
N ILE A 123 7.34 -0.67 -2.04
CA ILE A 123 8.58 -1.44 -1.98
C ILE A 123 9.02 -1.76 -3.42
N PRO A 124 9.64 -0.83 -4.13
CA PRO A 124 10.06 -1.05 -5.51
C PRO A 124 11.04 -2.21 -5.64
N SER A 125 10.73 -3.18 -6.51
CA SER A 125 11.52 -4.39 -6.74
C SER A 125 13.02 -4.13 -6.97
N PRO A 126 13.43 -3.12 -7.76
CA PRO A 126 14.87 -2.90 -8.00
C PRO A 126 15.65 -2.56 -6.72
N ASP A 127 15.08 -1.71 -5.85
CA ASP A 127 15.73 -1.38 -4.57
C ASP A 127 15.60 -2.55 -3.59
N PHE A 128 14.44 -3.18 -3.51
CA PHE A 128 14.23 -4.33 -2.62
C PHE A 128 15.23 -5.45 -2.90
N GLN A 129 15.50 -5.79 -4.15
CA GLN A 129 16.48 -6.80 -4.53
C GLN A 129 17.90 -6.45 -4.08
N ILE A 130 18.25 -5.16 -4.03
CA ILE A 130 19.53 -4.70 -3.49
C ILE A 130 19.58 -4.90 -1.98
N GLN A 131 18.53 -4.48 -1.27
CA GLN A 131 18.44 -4.60 0.18
C GLN A 131 18.37 -6.07 0.64
N ALA A 132 17.64 -6.90 -0.09
CA ALA A 132 17.47 -8.33 0.21
C ALA A 132 18.81 -9.11 0.22
N LYS A 133 19.82 -8.66 -0.52
CA LYS A 133 21.16 -9.26 -0.50
C LYS A 133 21.87 -9.20 0.86
N GLN A 134 21.40 -8.32 1.76
CA GLN A 134 21.93 -8.18 3.12
C GLN A 134 21.26 -9.14 4.12
N PHE A 135 20.25 -9.88 3.67
CA PHE A 135 19.51 -10.85 4.47
C PHE A 135 20.05 -12.27 4.26
N PRO A 136 19.87 -13.16 5.25
CA PRO A 136 20.18 -14.57 5.07
C PRO A 136 19.30 -15.18 3.96
N ALA A 137 19.83 -16.20 3.27
CA ALA A 137 19.09 -16.91 2.23
C ALA A 137 17.77 -17.52 2.75
N ASP A 138 17.76 -17.90 4.02
CA ASP A 138 16.58 -18.33 4.76
C ASP A 138 16.08 -17.12 5.59
N ILE A 139 15.00 -16.49 5.15
CA ILE A 139 14.44 -15.29 5.77
C ILE A 139 14.00 -15.53 7.22
N GLU A 140 13.69 -16.77 7.61
CA GLU A 140 13.30 -17.11 8.98
C GLU A 140 14.46 -16.89 9.97
N ARG A 141 15.70 -16.82 9.47
CA ARG A 141 16.90 -16.49 10.26
C ARG A 141 17.22 -15.00 10.36
N ALA A 142 16.46 -14.17 9.68
CA ALA A 142 16.62 -12.73 9.79
C ALA A 142 16.24 -12.26 11.20
N SER A 143 17.01 -11.32 11.74
CA SER A 143 16.66 -10.73 13.04
C SER A 143 15.44 -9.81 12.90
N GLU A 144 14.66 -9.69 13.98
CA GLU A 144 13.55 -8.73 14.04
C GLU A 144 14.01 -7.29 13.78
N GLN A 145 15.23 -6.94 14.18
CA GLN A 145 15.80 -5.61 13.94
C GLN A 145 16.02 -5.38 12.44
N GLN A 146 16.61 -6.34 11.71
CA GLN A 146 16.82 -6.23 10.27
C GLN A 146 15.48 -6.02 9.53
N LEU A 147 14.45 -6.79 9.89
CA LEU A 147 13.11 -6.64 9.31
C LEU A 147 12.48 -5.30 9.65
N SER A 148 12.67 -4.82 10.88
CA SER A 148 12.16 -3.52 11.33
C SER A 148 12.85 -2.36 10.62
N ASP A 149 14.16 -2.43 10.43
CA ASP A 149 14.94 -1.39 9.73
C ASP A 149 14.51 -1.31 8.24
N LEU A 150 14.32 -2.47 7.60
CA LEU A 150 13.86 -2.51 6.22
C LEU A 150 12.40 -2.02 6.09
N ALA A 151 11.53 -2.36 7.05
CA ALA A 151 10.17 -1.85 7.11
C ALA A 151 10.14 -0.33 7.29
N ALA A 152 10.96 0.20 8.20
CA ALA A 152 11.09 1.64 8.44
C ALA A 152 11.61 2.39 7.20
N ARG A 153 12.58 1.80 6.47
CA ARG A 153 13.10 2.37 5.21
C ARG A 153 11.99 2.70 4.22
N TYR A 154 10.99 1.82 4.10
CA TYR A 154 9.89 2.00 3.14
C TYR A 154 8.63 2.62 3.76
N GLY A 155 8.57 2.79 5.08
CA GLY A 155 7.36 3.23 5.79
C GLY A 155 6.23 2.21 5.71
N VAL A 156 6.55 0.92 5.84
CA VAL A 156 5.62 -0.20 5.76
C VAL A 156 5.65 -1.08 7.01
N SER A 157 4.74 -2.03 7.13
CA SER A 157 4.79 -3.03 8.20
C SER A 157 5.85 -4.10 7.94
N ARG A 158 6.35 -4.74 9.01
CA ARG A 158 7.25 -5.91 8.90
C ARG A 158 6.60 -7.05 8.11
N GLU A 159 5.28 -7.22 8.25
CA GLU A 159 4.52 -8.21 7.48
C GLU A 159 4.61 -7.92 5.96
N ALA A 160 4.49 -6.66 5.56
CA ALA A 160 4.62 -6.28 4.15
C ALA A 160 6.01 -6.62 3.59
N VAL A 161 7.07 -6.40 4.39
CA VAL A 161 8.43 -6.79 4.04
C VAL A 161 8.56 -8.31 3.91
N LEU A 162 8.05 -9.07 4.89
CA LEU A 162 8.10 -10.54 4.83
C LEU A 162 7.36 -11.10 3.61
N ARG A 163 6.17 -10.58 3.31
CA ARG A 163 5.43 -10.98 2.10
C ARG A 163 6.26 -10.73 0.84
N ARG A 164 6.99 -9.62 0.79
CA ARG A 164 7.85 -9.26 -0.33
C ARG A 164 9.04 -10.21 -0.55
N PHE A 165 9.47 -10.94 0.49
CA PHE A 165 10.47 -12.01 0.36
C PHE A 165 9.87 -13.32 -0.16
N LEU A 166 8.54 -13.50 -0.08
CA LEU A 166 7.83 -14.70 -0.50
C LEU A 166 7.28 -14.60 -1.93
N ASP A 167 7.21 -13.39 -2.50
CA ASP A 167 6.82 -13.12 -3.88
C ASP A 167 7.98 -13.41 -4.86
#